data_f8d42a5e57d1871a61736b1a2a200f2d
#
_entry.id   f8d42a5e57d1871a61736b1a2a200f2d
#
_cell.length_a   1.000
_cell.length_b   1.000
_cell.length_c   1.000
_cell.angle_alpha   90.00
_cell.angle_beta   90.00
_cell.angle_gamma   90.00
#
_symmetry.space_group_name_H-M   'P 1'
#
loop_
_entity.id
_entity.type
_entity.pdbx_description
1 polymer ?
#
loop_
_entity_poly.entity_id
_entity_poly.type
_entity_poly.pdbx_seq_one_letter_code
_entity_poly.pdbx_strand_id
1 'polypeptide(L)'
;MSTTYIDVKYINLCSTVLERFKQKQTNLWNFRCPICGDSKKHKNKCRGFIYEKRNKYFYRCHNCNVGTSFNKFLEQISPALHKDYLTENYKEDAWRKEDVKESPKFDFVPKFNRILEGMDTIASLAQDHPAYRYLQKRLIPEKYFKYLYLCKEFKKWTNTLISGKFSLASMDYDSPRLVIPFFDENHNVIGYQGRSFDPKERSKYITIKMKGVDNLIFGQERLDIKKKVYCVEGPLDSLFLPNCLATAGLNFKGLKMNNVIVLDNERRNEQIVSALQKVITNGYNVCIWPDDVKEKDINEMIMNGLTSEEIVSIIDNNTYSGLQAEFQLSQWKRC
;
A
#
# COMPACT_ATOMS: atom_id res chain seq x y z
N MET A 1 -15.04 -1.05 -19.88
CA MET A 1 -14.17 -0.25 -20.77
C MET A 1 -13.81 1.04 -20.05
N SER A 2 -12.64 1.57 -20.26
CA SER A 2 -12.05 2.67 -19.48
C SER A 2 -12.80 3.99 -19.76
N THR A 3 -12.94 4.86 -18.75
CA THR A 3 -13.35 6.27 -18.83
C THR A 3 -12.54 7.09 -19.86
N THR A 4 -11.49 6.51 -20.39
CA THR A 4 -10.56 7.07 -21.39
C THR A 4 -11.27 7.57 -22.67
N TYR A 5 -12.37 6.95 -23.08
CA TYR A 5 -13.11 7.39 -24.28
C TYR A 5 -13.81 8.74 -24.07
N ILE A 6 -14.47 8.91 -22.94
CA ILE A 6 -15.15 10.17 -22.60
C ILE A 6 -14.10 11.28 -22.42
N ASP A 7 -13.00 10.99 -21.74
CA ASP A 7 -11.90 11.95 -21.60
C ASP A 7 -11.39 12.43 -22.96
N VAL A 8 -11.09 11.52 -23.89
CA VAL A 8 -10.59 11.85 -25.22
C VAL A 8 -11.63 12.65 -26.02
N LYS A 9 -12.93 12.30 -25.92
CA LYS A 9 -14.02 13.06 -26.54
C LYS A 9 -14.01 14.51 -26.08
N TYR A 10 -13.98 14.75 -24.76
CA TYR A 10 -14.01 16.11 -24.21
C TYR A 10 -12.68 16.85 -24.37
N ILE A 11 -11.55 16.17 -24.43
CA ILE A 11 -10.27 16.77 -24.82
C ILE A 11 -10.37 17.32 -26.24
N ASN A 12 -10.93 16.57 -27.18
CA ASN A 12 -11.11 17.03 -28.55
C ASN A 12 -12.11 18.18 -28.67
N LEU A 13 -13.17 18.18 -27.85
CA LEU A 13 -14.12 19.31 -27.76
C LEU A 13 -13.45 20.60 -27.24
N CYS A 14 -12.36 20.51 -26.48
CA CYS A 14 -11.59 21.68 -26.06
C CYS A 14 -10.99 22.46 -27.25
N SER A 15 -10.95 21.88 -28.45
CA SER A 15 -10.56 22.61 -29.68
C SER A 15 -11.44 23.83 -29.97
N THR A 16 -12.66 23.87 -29.44
CA THR A 16 -13.61 25.01 -29.62
C THR A 16 -13.27 26.19 -28.70
N VAL A 17 -12.52 25.95 -27.61
CA VAL A 17 -12.22 26.98 -26.59
C VAL A 17 -10.72 27.23 -26.41
N LEU A 18 -9.85 26.36 -26.95
CA LEU A 18 -8.41 26.49 -26.82
C LEU A 18 -7.77 26.97 -28.14
N GLU A 19 -7.03 28.07 -28.06
CA GLU A 19 -6.31 28.60 -29.21
C GLU A 19 -5.21 27.64 -29.69
N ARG A 20 -5.12 27.40 -30.99
CA ARG A 20 -4.10 26.58 -31.64
C ARG A 20 -4.03 25.14 -31.15
N PHE A 21 -5.15 24.61 -30.78
CA PHE A 21 -5.26 23.21 -30.35
C PHE A 21 -4.87 22.26 -31.48
N LYS A 22 -3.92 21.34 -31.18
CA LYS A 22 -3.45 20.32 -32.13
C LYS A 22 -3.10 19.05 -31.39
N GLN A 23 -3.53 17.92 -31.90
CA GLN A 23 -3.02 16.62 -31.48
C GLN A 23 -1.62 16.40 -32.07
N LYS A 24 -0.64 16.11 -31.22
CA LYS A 24 0.77 15.87 -31.59
C LYS A 24 1.09 14.40 -31.74
N GLN A 25 0.53 13.59 -30.88
CA GLN A 25 0.68 12.14 -30.86
C GLN A 25 -0.61 11.52 -30.27
N THR A 26 -0.72 10.20 -30.33
CA THR A 26 -1.76 9.49 -29.59
C THR A 26 -1.69 9.91 -28.11
N ASN A 27 -2.82 10.38 -27.57
CA ASN A 27 -2.93 10.81 -26.16
C ASN A 27 -2.05 12.03 -25.76
N LEU A 28 -1.65 12.86 -26.73
CA LEU A 28 -0.89 14.10 -26.49
C LEU A 28 -1.41 15.24 -27.38
N TRP A 29 -1.90 16.29 -26.74
CA TRP A 29 -2.38 17.52 -27.40
C TRP A 29 -1.57 18.72 -26.93
N ASN A 30 -1.39 19.67 -27.85
CA ASN A 30 -0.65 20.91 -27.60
C ASN A 30 -1.49 22.10 -28.04
N PHE A 31 -1.47 23.17 -27.26
CA PHE A 31 -2.24 24.39 -27.50
C PHE A 31 -1.61 25.58 -26.77
N ARG A 32 -2.12 26.79 -27.09
CA ARG A 32 -1.74 28.00 -26.36
C ARG A 32 -2.37 27.96 -24.96
N CYS A 33 -1.54 28.16 -23.94
CA CYS A 33 -2.01 28.08 -22.55
C CYS A 33 -3.09 29.15 -22.27
N PRO A 34 -4.30 28.79 -21.86
CA PRO A 34 -5.37 29.75 -21.58
C PRO A 34 -5.12 30.50 -20.25
N ILE A 35 -4.28 29.98 -19.38
CA ILE A 35 -4.03 30.54 -18.04
C ILE A 35 -3.01 31.70 -18.12
N CYS A 36 -1.87 31.49 -18.80
CA CYS A 36 -0.80 32.52 -18.87
C CYS A 36 -0.68 33.18 -20.24
N GLY A 37 -1.45 32.75 -21.24
CA GLY A 37 -1.39 33.28 -22.61
C GLY A 37 -0.05 33.04 -23.32
N ASP A 38 0.79 32.13 -22.79
CA ASP A 38 2.15 31.85 -23.27
C ASP A 38 3.02 33.11 -23.38
N SER A 39 3.51 33.47 -24.56
CA SER A 39 4.36 34.63 -24.77
C SER A 39 3.57 35.82 -25.33
N LYS A 40 3.68 36.99 -24.68
CA LYS A 40 3.12 38.27 -25.19
C LYS A 40 3.78 38.70 -26.49
N LYS A 41 5.08 38.42 -26.68
CA LYS A 41 5.86 38.82 -27.87
C LYS A 41 5.68 37.83 -29.06
N HIS A 42 5.45 36.55 -28.80
CA HIS A 42 5.42 35.52 -29.82
C HIS A 42 4.06 34.75 -29.77
N LYS A 43 3.07 35.27 -30.48
CA LYS A 43 1.71 34.70 -30.53
C LYS A 43 1.65 33.25 -31.07
N ASN A 44 2.74 32.74 -31.65
CA ASN A 44 2.81 31.41 -32.23
C ASN A 44 3.26 30.31 -31.23
N LYS A 45 3.67 30.68 -30.03
CA LYS A 45 4.14 29.69 -29.03
C LYS A 45 2.94 29.02 -28.36
N CYS A 46 2.99 27.68 -28.28
CA CYS A 46 2.01 26.82 -27.64
C CYS A 46 2.75 25.93 -26.64
N ARG A 47 2.58 26.19 -25.34
CA ARG A 47 3.28 25.48 -24.26
C ARG A 47 2.33 24.80 -23.27
N GLY A 48 1.03 24.84 -23.53
CA GLY A 48 0.03 24.04 -22.87
C GLY A 48 -0.05 22.66 -23.49
N PHE A 49 -0.12 21.62 -22.67
CA PHE A 49 -0.22 20.25 -23.09
C PHE A 49 -1.28 19.52 -22.27
N ILE A 50 -2.06 18.65 -22.94
CA ILE A 50 -2.82 17.58 -22.30
C ILE A 50 -2.17 16.27 -22.69
N TYR A 51 -1.92 15.41 -21.71
CA TYR A 51 -1.23 14.13 -21.89
C TYR A 51 -1.77 13.06 -20.96
N GLU A 52 -1.62 11.81 -21.37
CA GLU A 52 -2.00 10.66 -20.58
C GLU A 52 -0.87 10.24 -19.62
N LYS A 53 -1.25 9.88 -18.39
CA LYS A 53 -0.37 9.24 -17.42
C LYS A 53 -1.18 8.28 -16.54
N ARG A 54 -0.83 7.00 -16.56
CA ARG A 54 -1.51 5.94 -15.79
C ARG A 54 -3.03 5.89 -16.06
N ASN A 55 -3.42 5.88 -17.32
CA ASN A 55 -4.81 5.86 -17.79
C ASN A 55 -5.67 7.06 -17.30
N LYS A 56 -5.04 8.21 -17.03
CA LYS A 56 -5.71 9.47 -16.68
C LYS A 56 -5.07 10.62 -17.45
N TYR A 57 -5.87 11.64 -17.76
CA TYR A 57 -5.39 12.81 -18.47
C TYR A 57 -5.08 13.97 -17.53
N PHE A 58 -3.98 14.66 -17.85
CA PHE A 58 -3.48 15.80 -17.10
C PHE A 58 -3.16 16.94 -18.04
N TYR A 59 -3.36 18.15 -17.55
CA TYR A 59 -2.89 19.38 -18.17
C TYR A 59 -1.59 19.84 -17.52
N ARG A 60 -0.66 20.37 -18.34
CA ARG A 60 0.53 21.08 -17.86
C ARG A 60 0.95 22.16 -18.86
N CYS A 61 1.35 23.32 -18.35
CA CYS A 61 1.99 24.39 -19.16
C CYS A 61 3.48 24.50 -18.81
N HIS A 62 4.32 24.45 -19.83
CA HIS A 62 5.79 24.62 -19.66
C HIS A 62 6.22 26.09 -19.56
N ASN A 63 5.31 27.06 -19.63
CA ASN A 63 5.61 28.47 -19.42
C ASN A 63 5.34 28.93 -17.99
N CYS A 64 4.16 28.64 -17.46
CA CYS A 64 3.76 29.03 -16.10
C CYS A 64 3.87 27.88 -15.08
N ASN A 65 4.29 26.69 -15.49
CA ASN A 65 4.42 25.49 -14.68
C ASN A 65 3.12 24.99 -13.99
N VAL A 66 1.96 25.60 -14.30
CA VAL A 66 0.68 25.12 -13.79
C VAL A 66 0.42 23.71 -14.34
N GLY A 67 0.06 22.79 -13.45
CA GLY A 67 -0.33 21.42 -13.78
C GLY A 67 -1.51 20.99 -12.92
N THR A 68 -2.49 20.32 -13.55
CA THR A 68 -3.71 19.83 -12.88
C THR A 68 -4.31 18.64 -13.62
N SER A 69 -5.28 17.94 -13.01
CA SER A 69 -6.04 16.90 -13.71
C SER A 69 -6.89 17.51 -14.83
N PHE A 70 -7.20 16.71 -15.85
CA PHE A 70 -8.04 17.16 -16.97
C PHE A 70 -9.41 17.68 -16.51
N ASN A 71 -10.02 17.01 -15.55
CA ASN A 71 -11.30 17.44 -14.97
C ASN A 71 -11.25 18.87 -14.41
N LYS A 72 -10.27 19.18 -13.56
CA LYS A 72 -10.08 20.54 -13.00
C LYS A 72 -9.69 21.57 -14.07
N PHE A 73 -8.94 21.15 -15.08
CA PHE A 73 -8.59 22.02 -16.18
C PHE A 73 -9.82 22.37 -17.02
N LEU A 74 -10.67 21.39 -17.32
CA LEU A 74 -11.91 21.59 -18.09
C LEU A 74 -12.88 22.54 -17.36
N GLU A 75 -12.99 22.39 -16.03
CA GLU A 75 -13.77 23.29 -15.17
C GLU A 75 -13.33 24.76 -15.32
N GLN A 76 -12.01 25.00 -15.37
CA GLN A 76 -11.43 26.34 -15.47
C GLN A 76 -11.61 26.99 -16.85
N ILE A 77 -11.54 26.21 -17.93
CA ILE A 77 -11.58 26.76 -19.29
C ILE A 77 -12.98 26.82 -19.88
N SER A 78 -13.89 25.94 -19.47
CA SER A 78 -15.28 25.89 -19.94
C SER A 78 -16.18 25.17 -18.94
N PRO A 79 -16.83 25.91 -18.02
CA PRO A 79 -17.81 25.33 -17.09
C PRO A 79 -18.96 24.59 -17.79
N ALA A 80 -19.35 25.03 -19.02
CA ALA A 80 -20.39 24.36 -19.80
C ALA A 80 -19.95 22.96 -20.24
N LEU A 81 -18.79 22.83 -20.89
CA LEU A 81 -18.22 21.52 -21.27
C LEU A 81 -17.94 20.64 -20.06
N HIS A 82 -17.55 21.23 -18.94
CA HIS A 82 -17.32 20.51 -17.71
C HIS A 82 -18.60 19.90 -17.15
N LYS A 83 -19.71 20.63 -17.16
CA LYS A 83 -21.03 20.13 -16.75
C LYS A 83 -21.47 18.93 -17.60
N ASP A 84 -21.30 19.05 -18.91
CA ASP A 84 -21.64 17.97 -19.83
C ASP A 84 -20.74 16.74 -19.63
N TYR A 85 -19.44 16.97 -19.44
CA TYR A 85 -18.46 15.93 -19.11
C TYR A 85 -18.83 15.16 -17.84
N LEU A 86 -19.20 15.87 -16.76
CA LEU A 86 -19.64 15.23 -15.53
C LEU A 86 -20.94 14.45 -15.71
N THR A 87 -21.88 15.01 -16.46
CA THR A 87 -23.17 14.36 -16.74
C THR A 87 -23.00 13.08 -17.54
N GLU A 88 -22.12 13.08 -18.54
CA GLU A 88 -21.86 11.91 -19.38
C GLU A 88 -21.10 10.82 -18.59
N ASN A 89 -20.11 11.19 -17.79
CA ASN A 89 -19.44 10.27 -16.88
C ASN A 89 -20.41 9.65 -15.86
N TYR A 90 -21.31 10.47 -15.30
CA TYR A 90 -22.32 9.98 -14.36
C TYR A 90 -23.30 8.99 -15.03
N LYS A 91 -23.75 9.28 -16.25
CA LYS A 91 -24.61 8.37 -17.03
C LYS A 91 -23.89 7.05 -17.32
N GLU A 92 -22.62 7.09 -17.72
CA GLU A 92 -21.84 5.89 -17.98
C GLU A 92 -21.60 5.07 -16.71
N ASP A 93 -21.36 5.72 -15.58
CA ASP A 93 -21.26 5.07 -14.28
C ASP A 93 -22.61 4.52 -13.78
N ALA A 94 -23.73 5.20 -14.10
CA ALA A 94 -25.09 4.73 -13.83
C ALA A 94 -25.47 3.53 -14.72
N TRP A 95 -25.18 3.58 -16.03
CA TRP A 95 -25.34 2.45 -16.94
C TRP A 95 -24.52 1.22 -16.51
N ARG A 96 -23.31 1.42 -16.03
CA ARG A 96 -22.51 0.34 -15.45
C ARG A 96 -23.12 -0.25 -14.18
N LYS A 97 -23.93 0.52 -13.46
CA LYS A 97 -24.69 0.04 -12.29
C LYS A 97 -26.00 -0.65 -12.70
N GLU A 98 -26.61 -0.27 -13.81
CA GLU A 98 -27.86 -0.87 -14.32
C GLU A 98 -27.63 -2.14 -15.16
N ASP A 99 -26.51 -2.26 -15.87
CA ASP A 99 -26.09 -3.52 -16.52
C ASP A 99 -25.64 -4.60 -15.53
N VAL A 100 -25.64 -4.30 -14.24
CA VAL A 100 -25.67 -5.27 -13.16
C VAL A 100 -27.13 -5.68 -12.86
N LYS A 101 -27.99 -5.85 -13.90
CA LYS A 101 -29.10 -6.76 -13.81
C LYS A 101 -28.51 -8.16 -13.88
N GLU A 102 -28.40 -8.77 -12.70
CA GLU A 102 -28.31 -10.20 -12.43
C GLU A 102 -27.97 -11.05 -13.67
N SER A 103 -26.71 -10.95 -14.15
CA SER A 103 -26.06 -12.14 -14.64
C SER A 103 -26.22 -13.18 -13.51
N PRO A 104 -26.60 -14.45 -13.80
CA PRO A 104 -26.72 -15.44 -12.76
C PRO A 104 -25.51 -15.29 -11.86
N LYS A 105 -25.74 -15.09 -10.57
CA LYS A 105 -24.70 -15.11 -9.57
C LYS A 105 -24.10 -16.51 -9.68
N PHE A 106 -23.15 -16.64 -10.60
CA PHE A 106 -22.07 -17.54 -10.32
C PHE A 106 -21.48 -16.93 -9.06
N ASP A 107 -21.81 -17.49 -7.92
CA ASP A 107 -21.04 -17.38 -6.70
C ASP A 107 -19.65 -17.93 -7.01
N PHE A 108 -18.94 -17.19 -7.85
CA PHE A 108 -17.51 -17.24 -7.88
C PHE A 108 -17.10 -16.44 -6.65
N VAL A 109 -17.44 -16.99 -5.49
CA VAL A 109 -16.62 -16.81 -4.31
C VAL A 109 -15.29 -17.37 -4.79
N PRO A 110 -14.28 -16.55 -5.09
CA PRO A 110 -12.96 -17.08 -5.31
C PRO A 110 -12.73 -17.90 -4.04
N LYS A 111 -12.56 -19.22 -4.14
CA LYS A 111 -12.19 -20.05 -3.00
C LYS A 111 -10.75 -19.65 -2.70
N PHE A 112 -10.57 -18.49 -2.05
CA PHE A 112 -9.27 -17.90 -1.70
C PHE A 112 -8.43 -18.86 -0.82
N ASN A 113 -9.07 -19.83 -0.18
CA ASN A 113 -8.38 -20.93 0.49
C ASN A 113 -7.51 -21.79 -0.45
N ARG A 114 -7.71 -21.71 -1.78
CA ARG A 114 -6.88 -22.44 -2.76
C ARG A 114 -5.62 -21.70 -3.20
N ILE A 115 -5.47 -20.43 -2.87
CA ILE A 115 -4.29 -19.64 -3.29
C ILE A 115 -2.99 -20.26 -2.76
N LEU A 116 -3.03 -20.84 -1.56
CA LEU A 116 -1.88 -21.48 -0.91
C LEU A 116 -1.89 -23.00 -1.06
N GLU A 117 -2.88 -23.56 -1.78
CA GLU A 117 -3.02 -25.01 -1.97
C GLU A 117 -1.83 -25.55 -2.79
N GLY A 118 -1.21 -26.61 -2.31
CA GLY A 118 -0.04 -27.23 -2.96
C GLY A 118 1.29 -26.52 -2.67
N MET A 119 1.29 -25.46 -1.85
CA MET A 119 2.52 -24.79 -1.41
C MET A 119 3.04 -25.41 -0.12
N ASP A 120 4.34 -25.68 -0.06
CA ASP A 120 4.99 -26.21 1.15
C ASP A 120 4.90 -25.20 2.29
N THR A 121 4.39 -25.60 3.46
CA THR A 121 4.52 -24.82 4.68
C THR A 121 5.95 -24.94 5.20
N ILE A 122 6.44 -23.94 5.93
CA ILE A 122 7.77 -24.08 6.55
C ILE A 122 7.81 -25.23 7.55
N ALA A 123 6.69 -25.54 8.20
CA ALA A 123 6.59 -26.67 9.12
C ALA A 123 6.73 -28.04 8.44
N SER A 124 6.40 -28.15 7.12
CA SER A 124 6.53 -29.40 6.36
C SER A 124 7.93 -29.65 5.79
N LEU A 125 8.82 -28.63 5.88
CA LEU A 125 10.18 -28.74 5.38
C LEU A 125 11.08 -29.48 6.38
N ALA A 126 12.13 -30.13 5.88
CA ALA A 126 13.17 -30.67 6.72
C ALA A 126 13.87 -29.55 7.52
N GLN A 127 14.29 -29.84 8.76
CA GLN A 127 14.89 -28.85 9.65
C GLN A 127 16.21 -28.26 9.13
N ASP A 128 16.91 -28.99 8.26
CA ASP A 128 18.12 -28.51 7.57
C ASP A 128 17.84 -27.65 6.34
N HIS A 129 16.58 -27.55 5.91
CA HIS A 129 16.19 -26.73 4.76
C HIS A 129 16.48 -25.24 5.03
N PRO A 130 17.08 -24.49 4.07
CA PRO A 130 17.47 -23.09 4.28
C PRO A 130 16.35 -22.18 4.78
N ALA A 131 15.11 -22.39 4.27
CA ALA A 131 13.94 -21.61 4.70
C ALA A 131 13.53 -21.89 6.14
N TYR A 132 13.62 -23.18 6.59
CA TYR A 132 13.37 -23.56 7.98
C TYR A 132 14.41 -22.92 8.91
N ARG A 133 15.69 -23.09 8.58
CA ARG A 133 16.81 -22.48 9.33
C ARG A 133 16.75 -20.96 9.39
N TYR A 134 16.23 -20.33 8.34
CA TYR A 134 16.04 -18.87 8.32
C TYR A 134 15.10 -18.40 9.44
N LEU A 135 13.95 -19.06 9.63
CA LEU A 135 13.01 -18.71 10.69
C LEU A 135 13.55 -19.11 12.07
N GLN A 136 14.22 -20.27 12.17
CA GLN A 136 14.85 -20.73 13.40
C GLN A 136 15.94 -19.75 13.87
N LYS A 137 16.79 -19.27 12.94
CA LYS A 137 17.82 -18.24 13.24
C LYS A 137 17.21 -16.94 13.74
N ARG A 138 16.02 -16.58 13.29
CA ARG A 138 15.27 -15.41 13.74
C ARG A 138 14.46 -15.66 15.02
N LEU A 139 14.56 -16.86 15.59
CA LEU A 139 13.83 -17.30 16.77
C LEU A 139 12.30 -17.19 16.63
N ILE A 140 11.78 -17.22 15.39
CA ILE A 140 10.32 -17.24 15.17
C ILE A 140 9.73 -18.49 15.83
N PRO A 141 8.67 -18.37 16.67
CA PRO A 141 8.10 -19.52 17.35
C PRO A 141 7.57 -20.58 16.37
N GLU A 142 7.98 -21.82 16.51
CA GLU A 142 7.69 -22.92 15.57
C GLU A 142 6.18 -23.14 15.34
N LYS A 143 5.36 -22.83 16.35
CA LYS A 143 3.89 -22.90 16.23
C LYS A 143 3.33 -22.09 15.05
N TYR A 144 4.07 -21.11 14.54
CA TYR A 144 3.69 -20.27 13.40
C TYR A 144 4.22 -20.80 12.06
N PHE A 145 5.14 -21.76 12.01
CA PHE A 145 5.72 -22.28 10.78
C PHE A 145 4.68 -22.90 9.83
N LYS A 146 3.60 -23.44 10.36
CA LYS A 146 2.47 -23.97 9.59
C LYS A 146 1.63 -22.89 8.86
N TYR A 147 1.81 -21.61 9.20
CA TYR A 147 1.13 -20.48 8.57
C TYR A 147 2.05 -19.67 7.64
N LEU A 148 3.29 -20.11 7.49
CA LEU A 148 4.29 -19.49 6.63
C LEU A 148 4.69 -20.49 5.54
N TYR A 149 4.83 -20.01 4.31
CA TYR A 149 4.98 -20.88 3.14
C TYR A 149 6.25 -20.59 2.38
N LEU A 150 6.79 -21.61 1.70
CA LEU A 150 7.91 -21.46 0.78
C LEU A 150 7.38 -21.33 -0.66
N CYS A 151 7.67 -20.24 -1.31
CA CYS A 151 7.45 -20.08 -2.75
C CYS A 151 8.80 -20.06 -3.46
N LYS A 152 9.06 -21.05 -4.32
CA LYS A 152 10.33 -21.17 -5.06
C LYS A 152 10.47 -20.13 -6.18
N GLU A 153 9.36 -19.80 -6.85
CA GLU A 153 9.28 -18.86 -7.97
C GLU A 153 8.17 -17.83 -7.69
N PHE A 154 8.45 -16.88 -6.82
CA PHE A 154 7.44 -15.96 -6.27
C PHE A 154 6.75 -15.10 -7.32
N LYS A 155 7.51 -14.55 -8.27
CA LYS A 155 6.95 -13.64 -9.30
C LYS A 155 6.11 -14.42 -10.31
N LYS A 156 6.58 -15.59 -10.73
CA LYS A 156 5.85 -16.49 -11.63
C LYS A 156 4.54 -16.94 -10.99
N TRP A 157 4.62 -17.43 -9.75
CA TRP A 157 3.44 -17.80 -8.99
C TRP A 157 2.45 -16.64 -8.82
N THR A 158 2.93 -15.45 -8.47
CA THR A 158 2.06 -14.26 -8.37
C THR A 158 1.36 -13.96 -9.69
N ASN A 159 2.04 -14.13 -10.84
CA ASN A 159 1.45 -13.91 -12.15
C ASN A 159 0.38 -14.95 -12.53
N THR A 160 0.37 -16.14 -11.92
CA THR A 160 -0.74 -17.10 -12.07
C THR A 160 -2.02 -16.61 -11.36
N LEU A 161 -1.86 -15.83 -10.29
CA LEU A 161 -2.97 -15.28 -9.51
C LEU A 161 -3.44 -13.91 -10.05
N ILE A 162 -2.47 -13.08 -10.44
CA ILE A 162 -2.69 -11.72 -10.94
C ILE A 162 -1.88 -11.55 -12.23
N SER A 163 -2.54 -11.82 -13.36
CA SER A 163 -1.88 -11.76 -14.67
C SER A 163 -1.19 -10.40 -14.90
N GLY A 164 0.06 -10.46 -15.36
CA GLY A 164 0.84 -9.27 -15.71
C GLY A 164 1.31 -8.42 -14.52
N LYS A 165 1.26 -8.94 -13.28
CA LYS A 165 1.77 -8.23 -12.10
C LYS A 165 3.27 -7.97 -12.18
N PHE A 166 4.02 -8.92 -12.70
CA PHE A 166 5.45 -8.83 -12.98
C PHE A 166 5.71 -8.99 -14.47
N SER A 167 6.66 -8.22 -15.02
CA SER A 167 7.10 -8.34 -16.41
C SER A 167 7.87 -9.63 -16.64
N LEU A 168 7.89 -10.13 -17.90
CA LEU A 168 8.65 -11.32 -18.28
C LEU A 168 10.13 -11.18 -17.90
N ALA A 169 10.77 -10.06 -18.24
CA ALA A 169 12.16 -9.80 -17.89
C ALA A 169 12.44 -9.81 -16.36
N SER A 170 11.45 -9.46 -15.53
CA SER A 170 11.62 -9.53 -14.06
C SER A 170 11.48 -10.94 -13.52
N MET A 171 10.83 -11.85 -14.27
CA MET A 171 10.68 -13.26 -13.89
C MET A 171 11.93 -14.08 -14.17
N ASP A 172 12.81 -13.62 -15.08
CA ASP A 172 14.12 -14.24 -15.31
C ASP A 172 15.04 -14.18 -14.07
N TYR A 173 14.76 -13.22 -13.20
CA TYR A 173 15.44 -13.03 -11.91
C TYR A 173 14.51 -13.33 -10.73
N ASP A 174 13.66 -14.37 -10.86
CA ASP A 174 12.81 -14.80 -9.76
C ASP A 174 13.63 -15.55 -8.70
N SER A 175 13.25 -15.38 -7.45
CA SER A 175 13.96 -15.97 -6.30
C SER A 175 12.99 -16.57 -5.31
N PRO A 176 13.41 -17.60 -4.55
CA PRO A 176 12.61 -18.16 -3.49
C PRO A 176 12.28 -17.10 -2.43
N ARG A 177 11.03 -17.10 -1.98
CA ARG A 177 10.57 -16.18 -0.92
C ARG A 177 9.73 -16.90 0.12
N LEU A 178 9.84 -16.42 1.34
CA LEU A 178 8.88 -16.72 2.39
C LEU A 178 7.58 -16.00 2.07
N VAL A 179 6.49 -16.73 1.91
CA VAL A 179 5.15 -16.17 1.72
C VAL A 179 4.47 -16.06 3.08
N ILE A 180 4.07 -14.84 3.41
CA ILE A 180 3.35 -14.47 4.62
C ILE A 180 1.94 -14.05 4.19
N PRO A 181 0.92 -14.91 4.31
CA PRO A 181 -0.44 -14.59 3.91
C PRO A 181 -1.13 -13.67 4.90
N PHE A 182 -2.01 -12.83 4.40
CA PHE A 182 -2.91 -11.98 5.16
C PHE A 182 -4.31 -12.52 5.00
N PHE A 183 -5.00 -12.76 6.10
CA PHE A 183 -6.36 -13.28 6.12
C PHE A 183 -7.33 -12.20 6.61
N ASP A 184 -8.55 -12.25 6.12
CA ASP A 184 -9.68 -11.55 6.71
C ASP A 184 -10.22 -12.30 7.93
N GLU A 185 -11.24 -11.75 8.58
CA GLU A 185 -11.91 -12.35 9.74
C GLU A 185 -12.58 -13.72 9.43
N ASN A 186 -12.80 -14.03 8.14
CA ASN A 186 -13.39 -15.28 7.65
C ASN A 186 -12.32 -16.27 7.15
N HIS A 187 -11.05 -16.03 7.45
CA HIS A 187 -9.90 -16.81 6.99
C HIS A 187 -9.70 -16.86 5.45
N ASN A 188 -10.22 -15.89 4.71
CA ASN A 188 -9.90 -15.74 3.28
C ASN A 188 -8.59 -15.00 3.11
N VAL A 189 -7.74 -15.44 2.17
CA VAL A 189 -6.51 -14.74 1.82
C VAL A 189 -6.85 -13.44 1.07
N ILE A 190 -6.56 -12.29 1.69
CA ILE A 190 -6.79 -10.95 1.13
C ILE A 190 -5.53 -10.32 0.51
N GLY A 191 -4.40 -10.96 0.71
CA GLY A 191 -3.11 -10.57 0.17
C GLY A 191 -1.99 -11.38 0.78
N TYR A 192 -0.76 -11.10 0.37
CA TYR A 192 0.42 -11.76 0.93
C TYR A 192 1.67 -10.90 0.76
N GLN A 193 2.66 -11.15 1.60
CA GLN A 193 4.00 -10.64 1.41
C GLN A 193 4.96 -11.77 1.03
N GLY A 194 5.85 -11.50 0.07
CA GLY A 194 6.99 -12.33 -0.24
C GLY A 194 8.28 -11.74 0.34
N ARG A 195 8.80 -12.32 1.43
CA ARG A 195 10.09 -11.92 2.01
C ARG A 195 11.22 -12.70 1.38
N SER A 196 12.25 -12.01 0.88
CA SER A 196 13.48 -12.64 0.38
C SER A 196 14.28 -13.28 1.52
N PHE A 197 14.86 -14.44 1.24
CA PHE A 197 15.85 -15.06 2.13
C PHE A 197 17.26 -14.48 1.94
N ASP A 198 17.51 -13.81 0.79
CA ASP A 198 18.78 -13.14 0.51
C ASP A 198 18.81 -11.75 1.17
N PRO A 199 19.75 -11.49 2.10
CA PRO A 199 19.89 -10.18 2.74
C PRO A 199 20.34 -9.07 1.78
N LYS A 200 20.93 -9.42 0.63
CA LYS A 200 21.40 -8.49 -0.41
C LYS A 200 20.31 -8.10 -1.40
N GLU A 201 19.16 -8.80 -1.39
CA GLU A 201 18.04 -8.49 -2.27
C GLU A 201 17.54 -7.06 -2.02
N ARG A 202 17.49 -6.25 -3.09
CA ARG A 202 17.05 -4.85 -3.03
C ARG A 202 15.64 -4.70 -2.47
N SER A 203 14.74 -5.60 -2.88
CA SER A 203 13.35 -5.64 -2.41
C SER A 203 13.17 -6.76 -1.41
N LYS A 204 13.54 -6.50 -0.14
CA LYS A 204 13.38 -7.49 0.94
C LYS A 204 11.96 -8.01 1.06
N TYR A 205 10.97 -7.14 0.94
CA TYR A 205 9.56 -7.47 0.94
C TYR A 205 8.89 -7.04 -0.35
N ILE A 206 8.03 -7.89 -0.89
CA ILE A 206 7.11 -7.57 -1.97
C ILE A 206 5.70 -7.82 -1.45
N THR A 207 4.88 -6.77 -1.40
CA THR A 207 3.51 -6.86 -0.90
C THR A 207 2.53 -6.94 -2.07
N ILE A 208 1.67 -7.94 -2.04
CA ILE A 208 0.62 -8.18 -3.03
C ILE A 208 -0.74 -8.08 -2.34
N LYS A 209 -1.59 -7.19 -2.85
CA LYS A 209 -2.98 -7.04 -2.42
C LYS A 209 -3.91 -7.67 -3.45
N MET A 210 -4.93 -8.36 -2.99
CA MET A 210 -6.00 -8.84 -3.86
C MET A 210 -6.89 -7.68 -4.30
N LYS A 211 -7.62 -7.88 -5.40
CA LYS A 211 -8.51 -6.85 -5.95
C LYS A 211 -9.59 -6.47 -4.93
N GLY A 212 -9.79 -5.17 -4.72
CA GLY A 212 -10.80 -4.66 -3.78
C GLY A 212 -10.33 -4.55 -2.32
N VAL A 213 -9.08 -4.89 -2.02
CA VAL A 213 -8.51 -4.78 -0.66
C VAL A 213 -7.82 -3.44 -0.51
N ASP A 214 -8.32 -2.58 0.37
CA ASP A 214 -7.74 -1.25 0.63
C ASP A 214 -6.50 -1.33 1.53
N ASN A 215 -6.57 -2.15 2.59
CA ASN A 215 -5.48 -2.28 3.55
C ASN A 215 -5.22 -3.74 3.89
N LEU A 216 -3.96 -4.08 4.17
CA LEU A 216 -3.56 -5.39 4.65
C LEU A 216 -3.21 -5.29 6.14
N ILE A 217 -3.95 -6.02 6.95
CA ILE A 217 -3.68 -6.17 8.38
C ILE A 217 -3.44 -7.66 8.63
N PHE A 218 -2.26 -8.01 9.11
CA PHE A 218 -1.86 -9.37 9.45
C PHE A 218 -2.37 -9.72 10.85
N GLY A 219 -2.90 -10.92 11.01
CA GLY A 219 -3.29 -11.45 12.31
C GLY A 219 -4.74 -11.21 12.70
N GLN A 220 -5.58 -10.68 11.81
CA GLN A 220 -7.00 -10.42 12.10
C GLN A 220 -7.76 -11.70 12.41
N GLU A 221 -7.42 -12.82 11.76
CA GLU A 221 -8.06 -14.12 11.88
C GLU A 221 -7.88 -14.78 13.25
N ARG A 222 -6.92 -14.29 14.06
CA ARG A 222 -6.60 -14.85 15.39
C ARG A 222 -6.75 -13.83 16.51
N LEU A 223 -7.38 -12.67 16.23
CA LEU A 223 -7.48 -11.57 17.16
C LEU A 223 -8.56 -11.82 18.22
N ASP A 224 -8.21 -11.67 19.48
CA ASP A 224 -9.16 -11.59 20.59
C ASP A 224 -9.46 -10.11 20.90
N ILE A 225 -10.60 -9.62 20.43
CA ILE A 225 -11.02 -8.21 20.61
C ILE A 225 -11.30 -7.82 22.06
N LYS A 226 -11.40 -8.79 22.98
CA LYS A 226 -11.63 -8.55 24.43
C LYS A 226 -10.34 -8.28 25.17
N LYS A 227 -9.19 -8.59 24.56
CA LYS A 227 -7.86 -8.36 25.13
C LYS A 227 -7.22 -7.12 24.55
N LYS A 228 -6.17 -6.65 25.22
CA LYS A 228 -5.29 -5.60 24.71
C LYS A 228 -4.71 -6.04 23.38
N VAL A 229 -4.72 -5.16 22.39
CA VAL A 229 -4.22 -5.42 21.04
C VAL A 229 -3.01 -4.55 20.79
N TYR A 230 -1.91 -5.19 20.43
CA TYR A 230 -0.71 -4.54 19.92
C TYR A 230 -0.76 -4.47 18.40
N CYS A 231 -0.15 -3.47 17.81
CA CYS A 231 -0.03 -3.36 16.38
C CYS A 231 1.38 -2.89 16.00
N VAL A 232 2.10 -3.72 15.28
CA VAL A 232 3.45 -3.46 14.80
C VAL A 232 3.48 -3.21 13.30
N GLU A 233 4.65 -2.83 12.74
CA GLU A 233 4.83 -2.68 11.31
C GLU A 233 4.98 -4.05 10.61
N GLY A 234 5.87 -4.89 11.14
CA GLY A 234 6.29 -6.14 10.51
C GLY A 234 5.46 -7.36 10.90
N PRO A 235 4.94 -8.16 9.95
CA PRO A 235 4.22 -9.40 10.28
C PRO A 235 5.03 -10.39 11.10
N LEU A 236 6.33 -10.52 10.86
CA LEU A 236 7.17 -11.45 11.64
C LEU A 236 7.39 -10.98 13.08
N ASP A 237 7.49 -9.67 13.30
CA ASP A 237 7.63 -9.09 14.65
C ASP A 237 6.37 -9.30 15.48
N SER A 238 5.19 -9.26 14.82
CA SER A 238 3.91 -9.52 15.49
C SER A 238 3.79 -10.93 16.07
N LEU A 239 4.60 -11.88 15.61
CA LEU A 239 4.57 -13.28 16.07
C LEU A 239 5.19 -13.47 17.46
N PHE A 240 5.92 -12.46 17.94
CA PHE A 240 6.52 -12.47 19.28
C PHE A 240 5.63 -11.85 20.36
N LEU A 241 4.61 -11.10 19.96
CA LEU A 241 3.70 -10.45 20.91
C LEU A 241 2.36 -11.18 21.00
N PRO A 242 1.74 -11.24 22.18
CA PRO A 242 0.41 -11.79 22.32
C PRO A 242 -0.61 -10.86 21.64
N ASN A 243 -1.65 -11.43 21.03
CA ASN A 243 -2.78 -10.69 20.45
C ASN A 243 -2.35 -9.48 19.61
N CYS A 244 -1.45 -9.73 18.64
CA CYS A 244 -0.78 -8.69 17.89
C CYS A 244 -1.18 -8.71 16.42
N LEU A 245 -1.40 -7.52 15.88
CA LEU A 245 -1.61 -7.23 14.46
C LEU A 245 -0.33 -6.68 13.84
N ALA A 246 -0.24 -6.74 12.49
CA ALA A 246 0.77 -5.98 11.76
C ALA A 246 0.18 -5.36 10.49
N THR A 247 0.64 -4.15 10.16
CA THR A 247 0.12 -3.37 9.03
C THR A 247 0.90 -3.55 7.73
N ALA A 248 1.99 -4.32 7.74
CA ALA A 248 2.88 -4.50 6.59
C ALA A 248 3.39 -3.16 5.99
N GLY A 249 3.63 -2.18 6.85
CA GLY A 249 4.07 -0.83 6.56
C GLY A 249 3.41 0.18 7.50
N LEU A 250 3.55 1.47 7.20
CA LEU A 250 3.12 2.57 8.08
C LEU A 250 1.66 3.05 7.80
N ASN A 251 0.76 2.14 7.41
CA ASN A 251 -0.65 2.46 7.17
C ASN A 251 -1.57 1.84 8.23
N PHE A 252 -2.01 2.65 9.19
CA PHE A 252 -2.82 2.24 10.34
C PHE A 252 -4.33 2.42 10.13
N LYS A 253 -4.76 2.74 8.90
CA LYS A 253 -6.18 2.88 8.57
C LYS A 253 -6.93 1.57 8.83
N GLY A 254 -8.04 1.64 9.55
CA GLY A 254 -8.88 0.46 9.88
C GLY A 254 -8.56 -0.18 11.22
N LEU A 255 -7.52 0.26 11.94
CA LEU A 255 -7.28 -0.16 13.30
C LEU A 255 -8.23 0.55 14.29
N LYS A 256 -8.51 -0.09 15.41
CA LYS A 256 -9.30 0.53 16.50
C LYS A 256 -8.43 1.46 17.34
N MET A 257 -9.02 2.53 17.83
CA MET A 257 -8.31 3.57 18.59
C MET A 257 -7.66 3.07 19.91
N ASN A 258 -8.21 2.01 20.50
CA ASN A 258 -7.67 1.40 21.72
C ASN A 258 -6.47 0.45 21.46
N ASN A 259 -6.06 0.25 20.20
CA ASN A 259 -4.88 -0.52 19.90
C ASN A 259 -3.62 0.27 20.30
N VAL A 260 -2.60 -0.47 20.76
CA VAL A 260 -1.28 0.10 21.04
C VAL A 260 -0.41 -0.03 19.80
N ILE A 261 -0.04 1.09 19.21
CA ILE A 261 0.85 1.13 18.04
C ILE A 261 2.29 1.07 18.53
N VAL A 262 3.03 0.11 18.01
CA VAL A 262 4.43 -0.15 18.37
C VAL A 262 5.26 -0.16 17.09
N LEU A 263 5.97 0.94 16.82
CA LEU A 263 6.85 1.06 15.65
C LEU A 263 8.29 0.70 16.01
N ASP A 264 9.11 0.51 14.97
CA ASP A 264 10.52 0.25 15.13
C ASP A 264 11.22 1.37 15.92
N ASN A 265 12.22 1.03 16.72
CA ASN A 265 12.98 1.98 17.54
C ASN A 265 14.03 2.74 16.71
N GLU A 266 13.55 3.40 15.65
CA GLU A 266 14.40 4.16 14.71
C GLU A 266 14.26 5.67 14.91
N ARG A 267 14.84 6.22 15.95
CA ARG A 267 14.71 7.64 16.38
C ARG A 267 15.20 8.66 15.36
N ARG A 268 16.04 8.25 14.38
CA ARG A 268 16.58 9.09 13.30
C ARG A 268 15.87 8.89 11.96
N ASN A 269 14.92 8.00 11.91
CA ASN A 269 14.15 7.73 10.70
C ASN A 269 12.94 8.67 10.62
N GLU A 270 13.00 9.66 9.75
CA GLU A 270 11.93 10.65 9.56
C GLU A 270 10.58 10.02 9.22
N GLN A 271 10.57 8.87 8.53
CA GLN A 271 9.34 8.16 8.20
C GLN A 271 8.66 7.60 9.45
N ILE A 272 9.44 7.00 10.36
CA ILE A 272 8.95 6.46 11.64
C ILE A 272 8.47 7.61 12.54
N VAL A 273 9.26 8.67 12.68
CA VAL A 273 8.88 9.85 13.48
C VAL A 273 7.59 10.50 12.94
N SER A 274 7.49 10.66 11.62
CA SER A 274 6.28 11.20 10.97
C SER A 274 5.06 10.28 11.15
N ALA A 275 5.26 8.97 11.11
CA ALA A 275 4.20 7.99 11.35
C ALA A 275 3.71 8.04 12.80
N LEU A 276 4.62 8.09 13.78
CA LEU A 276 4.29 8.27 15.21
C LEU A 276 3.49 9.57 15.43
N GLN A 277 3.94 10.69 14.85
CA GLN A 277 3.21 11.95 14.96
C GLN A 277 1.77 11.84 14.42
N LYS A 278 1.60 11.18 13.27
CA LYS A 278 0.28 10.97 12.66
C LYS A 278 -0.65 10.12 13.53
N VAL A 279 -0.15 9.01 14.07
CA VAL A 279 -0.98 8.11 14.90
C VAL A 279 -1.33 8.77 16.22
N ILE A 280 -0.43 9.56 16.83
CA ILE A 280 -0.71 10.36 18.04
C ILE A 280 -1.80 11.41 17.74
N THR A 281 -1.64 12.19 16.66
CA THR A 281 -2.63 13.19 16.23
C THR A 281 -4.01 12.56 15.95
N ASN A 282 -4.03 11.31 15.46
CA ASN A 282 -5.27 10.57 15.25
C ASN A 282 -5.83 9.92 16.53
N GLY A 283 -5.20 10.13 17.70
CA GLY A 283 -5.71 9.69 19.00
C GLY A 283 -5.39 8.23 19.37
N TYR A 284 -4.48 7.57 18.68
CA TYR A 284 -4.04 6.21 19.05
C TYR A 284 -3.12 6.22 20.28
N ASN A 285 -3.11 5.09 21.00
CA ASN A 285 -2.08 4.80 21.98
C ASN A 285 -0.80 4.38 21.24
N VAL A 286 0.36 4.88 21.66
CA VAL A 286 1.64 4.57 21.02
C VAL A 286 2.68 4.17 22.07
N CYS A 287 3.48 3.19 21.75
CA CYS A 287 4.72 2.91 22.50
C CYS A 287 5.80 3.87 22.02
N ILE A 288 6.44 4.57 22.96
CA ILE A 288 7.67 5.34 22.74
C ILE A 288 8.78 4.62 23.50
N TRP A 289 9.68 4.00 22.77
CA TRP A 289 10.74 3.18 23.35
C TRP A 289 11.65 3.97 24.31
N PRO A 290 11.95 3.45 25.51
CA PRO A 290 12.81 4.13 26.46
C PRO A 290 14.29 4.13 26.00
N ASP A 291 15.12 4.93 26.65
CA ASP A 291 16.52 5.15 26.22
C ASP A 291 17.45 3.96 26.44
N ASP A 292 17.11 3.04 27.31
CA ASP A 292 17.83 1.81 27.60
C ASP A 292 17.64 0.73 26.55
N VAL A 293 16.53 0.73 25.82
CA VAL A 293 16.32 -0.15 24.65
C VAL A 293 17.12 0.37 23.46
N LYS A 294 18.08 -0.45 23.01
CA LYS A 294 18.99 -0.12 21.89
C LYS A 294 18.64 -0.84 20.62
N GLU A 295 17.95 -1.94 20.71
CA GLU A 295 17.51 -2.77 19.60
C GLU A 295 16.58 -1.98 18.69
N LYS A 296 16.71 -2.25 17.39
CA LYS A 296 15.94 -1.56 16.36
C LYS A 296 14.48 -2.02 16.31
N ASP A 297 14.25 -3.33 16.39
CA ASP A 297 12.95 -3.97 16.24
C ASP A 297 12.77 -5.10 17.27
N ILE A 298 11.54 -5.61 17.36
CA ILE A 298 11.18 -6.66 18.31
C ILE A 298 11.97 -7.94 18.05
N ASN A 299 12.21 -8.30 16.79
CA ASN A 299 12.98 -9.50 16.49
C ASN A 299 14.43 -9.39 16.98
N GLU A 300 15.04 -8.21 16.87
CA GLU A 300 16.39 -7.97 17.39
C GLU A 300 16.41 -8.06 18.91
N MET A 301 15.39 -7.56 19.61
CA MET A 301 15.23 -7.70 21.07
C MET A 301 15.20 -9.17 21.49
N ILE A 302 14.40 -9.99 20.81
CA ILE A 302 14.33 -11.44 21.04
C ILE A 302 15.68 -12.12 20.77
N MET A 303 16.34 -11.77 19.67
CA MET A 303 17.65 -12.33 19.32
C MET A 303 18.74 -11.96 20.33
N ASN A 304 18.60 -10.83 21.02
CA ASN A 304 19.49 -10.37 22.09
C ASN A 304 19.10 -10.91 23.48
N GLY A 305 18.08 -11.77 23.56
CA GLY A 305 17.73 -12.53 24.74
C GLY A 305 16.56 -12.03 25.56
N LEU A 306 15.88 -10.95 25.13
CA LEU A 306 14.63 -10.52 25.76
C LEU A 306 13.51 -11.53 25.47
N THR A 307 12.68 -11.81 26.47
CA THR A 307 11.48 -12.63 26.33
C THR A 307 10.30 -11.80 25.82
N SER A 308 9.30 -12.48 25.26
CA SER A 308 8.03 -11.82 24.84
C SER A 308 7.38 -11.06 26.00
N GLU A 309 7.40 -11.62 27.20
CA GLU A 309 6.82 -11.04 28.41
C GLU A 309 7.54 -9.76 28.83
N GLU A 310 8.87 -9.74 28.78
CA GLU A 310 9.69 -8.56 29.07
C GLU A 310 9.42 -7.45 28.04
N ILE A 311 9.35 -7.78 26.74
CA ILE A 311 9.04 -6.81 25.69
C ILE A 311 7.64 -6.23 25.89
N VAL A 312 6.63 -7.06 26.22
CA VAL A 312 5.28 -6.60 26.53
C VAL A 312 5.29 -5.65 27.74
N SER A 313 6.04 -5.98 28.78
CA SER A 313 6.17 -5.10 29.97
C SER A 313 6.80 -3.76 29.60
N ILE A 314 7.83 -3.75 28.76
CA ILE A 314 8.45 -2.51 28.27
C ILE A 314 7.42 -1.68 27.46
N ILE A 315 6.72 -2.32 26.53
CA ILE A 315 5.70 -1.64 25.72
C ILE A 315 4.61 -1.04 26.61
N ASP A 316 4.10 -1.80 27.58
CA ASP A 316 3.00 -1.39 28.44
C ASP A 316 3.38 -0.22 29.34
N ASN A 317 4.59 -0.23 29.90
CA ASN A 317 5.13 0.83 30.74
C ASN A 317 5.48 2.11 29.95
N ASN A 318 5.65 2.00 28.64
CA ASN A 318 6.01 3.11 27.75
C ASN A 318 4.93 3.43 26.72
N THR A 319 3.67 3.10 27.03
CA THR A 319 2.52 3.42 26.17
C THR A 319 1.89 4.73 26.61
N TYR A 320 1.78 5.67 25.68
CA TYR A 320 1.27 7.02 25.91
C TYR A 320 0.18 7.39 24.90
N SER A 321 -0.60 8.43 25.19
CA SER A 321 -1.61 8.98 24.29
C SER A 321 -1.70 10.51 24.41
N GLY A 322 -2.28 11.17 23.42
CA GLY A 322 -2.53 12.61 23.42
C GLY A 322 -1.26 13.44 23.70
N LEU A 323 -1.37 14.49 24.49
CA LEU A 323 -0.28 15.41 24.82
C LEU A 323 0.93 14.72 25.48
N GLN A 324 0.68 13.68 26.28
CA GLN A 324 1.77 12.92 26.89
C GLN A 324 2.59 12.19 25.82
N ALA A 325 1.94 11.60 24.82
CA ALA A 325 2.64 10.95 23.71
C ALA A 325 3.41 11.98 22.87
N GLU A 326 2.86 13.15 22.60
CA GLU A 326 3.58 14.23 21.89
C GLU A 326 4.82 14.67 22.65
N PHE A 327 4.70 14.86 23.96
CA PHE A 327 5.84 15.21 24.81
C PHE A 327 6.93 14.13 24.76
N GLN A 328 6.58 12.85 24.98
CA GLN A 328 7.53 11.75 24.94
C GLN A 328 8.18 11.62 23.54
N LEU A 329 7.41 11.75 22.46
CA LEU A 329 7.95 11.74 21.09
C LEU A 329 8.95 12.89 20.88
N SER A 330 8.70 14.07 21.43
CA SER A 330 9.60 15.22 21.31
C SER A 330 10.97 14.96 21.97
N GLN A 331 11.00 14.20 23.06
CA GLN A 331 12.22 13.80 23.75
C GLN A 331 12.92 12.63 23.06
N TRP A 332 12.15 11.72 22.47
CA TRP A 332 12.66 10.49 21.86
C TRP A 332 13.31 10.72 20.49
N LYS A 333 12.70 11.53 19.62
CA LYS A 333 13.19 11.75 18.24
C LYS A 333 14.58 12.40 18.22
N ARG A 334 15.34 12.09 17.15
CA ARG A 334 16.70 12.61 16.90
C ARG A 334 16.86 13.14 15.46
N CYS A 335 15.77 13.50 14.80
CA CYS A 335 15.71 14.15 13.48
C CYS A 335 14.71 15.31 13.52
#